data_b612d72919c97238004554022ce91cf4
#
_entry.id   b612d72919c97238004554022ce91cf4
#
_cell.length_a   1.000
_cell.length_b   1.000
_cell.length_c   1.000
_cell.angle_alpha   90.00
_cell.angle_beta   90.00
_cell.angle_gamma   90.00
#
_symmetry.space_group_name_H-M   'P 1'
#
loop_
_entity.id
_entity.type
_entity.pdbx_description
1 polymer ?
#
loop_
_entity_poly.entity_id
_entity_poly.type
_entity_poly.pdbx_seq_one_letter_code
_entity_poly.pdbx_strand_id
1 'polypeptide(L)'
;MKAALCKTIEGPGSIVIEDLPSPSPGPGEVLVRVKAAALNFFDTLITRGKYQYKPELPFSPAGEIAGVVEALGEDIGENSGLTTGSRVACYLGWGGAREQVLVPAASCIPIPDAVDDVVASSIAITYGTAIHGLRDRGELRPGQTVAVLGAAGGAGLAAVEVAKLMGARVLAVASSAEKLAVAQAHGAEGLIDYSSANLKEELKTATSGSGVDVIYDCVGGPYVEPALRAIAWQG
;
A
#
# COMPACT_ATOMS: atom_id res chain seq x y z
N MET A 1 23.71 12.01 -7.64
CA MET A 1 22.82 11.29 -6.72
C MET A 1 22.88 9.79 -6.99
N LYS A 2 22.73 8.95 -5.96
CA LYS A 2 22.63 7.50 -6.14
C LYS A 2 21.22 7.07 -6.52
N ALA A 3 21.14 6.04 -7.38
CA ALA A 3 19.87 5.44 -7.80
C ALA A 3 20.01 3.92 -7.88
N ALA A 4 18.98 3.20 -7.41
CA ALA A 4 18.84 1.78 -7.65
C ALA A 4 18.15 1.58 -9.00
N LEU A 5 18.85 0.99 -9.98
CA LEU A 5 18.39 0.88 -11.36
C LEU A 5 18.11 -0.56 -11.76
N CYS A 6 16.94 -0.78 -12.29
CA CYS A 6 16.56 -1.98 -13.02
C CYS A 6 16.94 -1.75 -14.47
N LYS A 7 18.01 -2.44 -14.94
CA LYS A 7 18.51 -2.36 -16.32
C LYS A 7 17.98 -3.47 -17.22
N THR A 8 17.49 -4.54 -16.59
CA THR A 8 16.86 -5.70 -17.23
C THR A 8 15.63 -6.11 -16.43
N ILE A 9 14.75 -6.90 -17.01
CA ILE A 9 13.54 -7.42 -16.33
C ILE A 9 13.74 -8.80 -15.72
N GLU A 10 14.94 -9.08 -15.21
CA GLU A 10 15.30 -10.38 -14.60
C GLU A 10 14.93 -10.46 -13.10
N GLY A 11 14.34 -9.42 -12.58
CA GLY A 11 13.87 -9.34 -11.19
C GLY A 11 14.80 -8.55 -10.25
N PRO A 12 14.48 -8.52 -8.96
CA PRO A 12 15.19 -7.67 -8.00
C PRO A 12 16.70 -7.92 -7.90
N GLY A 13 17.15 -9.15 -8.18
CA GLY A 13 18.59 -9.49 -8.15
C GLY A 13 19.44 -8.83 -9.24
N SER A 14 18.81 -8.25 -10.26
CA SER A 14 19.49 -7.53 -11.35
C SER A 14 19.59 -6.01 -11.11
N ILE A 15 19.10 -5.51 -9.98
CA ILE A 15 19.16 -4.09 -9.63
C ILE A 15 20.60 -3.70 -9.31
N VAL A 16 21.07 -2.61 -9.91
CA VAL A 16 22.40 -2.04 -9.68
C VAL A 16 22.30 -0.64 -9.10
N ILE A 17 23.31 -0.25 -8.30
CA ILE A 17 23.38 1.11 -7.77
C ILE A 17 24.34 1.91 -8.67
N GLU A 18 23.86 3.04 -9.18
CA GLU A 18 24.66 3.94 -10.02
C GLU A 18 24.53 5.39 -9.59
N ASP A 19 25.54 6.17 -9.94
CA ASP A 19 25.52 7.61 -9.76
C ASP A 19 24.93 8.27 -11.03
N LEU A 20 23.87 9.05 -10.81
CA LEU A 20 23.20 9.84 -11.85
C LEU A 20 23.37 11.34 -11.55
N PRO A 21 23.28 12.21 -12.57
CA PRO A 21 23.18 13.64 -12.33
C PRO A 21 21.90 13.96 -11.54
N SER A 22 21.96 14.99 -10.70
CA SER A 22 20.74 15.53 -10.05
C SER A 22 19.82 16.13 -11.11
N PRO A 23 18.53 15.77 -11.14
CA PRO A 23 17.60 16.37 -12.08
C PRO A 23 17.19 17.77 -11.63
N SER A 24 16.69 18.59 -12.55
CA SER A 24 16.09 19.89 -12.27
C SER A 24 14.58 19.85 -12.54
N PRO A 25 13.74 20.41 -11.65
CA PRO A 25 12.30 20.38 -11.85
C PRO A 25 11.88 21.28 -12.99
N GLY A 26 11.02 20.75 -13.87
CA GLY A 26 10.30 21.50 -14.90
C GLY A 26 9.02 22.14 -14.38
N PRO A 27 8.22 22.79 -15.27
CA PRO A 27 6.96 23.38 -14.90
C PRO A 27 6.00 22.38 -14.20
N GLY A 28 5.43 22.74 -13.08
CA GLY A 28 4.52 21.91 -12.30
C GLY A 28 5.17 20.75 -11.53
N GLU A 29 6.50 20.61 -11.56
CA GLU A 29 7.24 19.58 -10.85
C GLU A 29 7.99 20.14 -9.63
N VAL A 30 8.20 19.29 -8.65
CA VAL A 30 9.10 19.56 -7.52
C VAL A 30 10.23 18.54 -7.49
N LEU A 31 11.40 18.95 -7.06
CA LEU A 31 12.50 18.06 -6.74
C LEU A 31 12.39 17.67 -5.27
N VAL A 32 12.25 16.39 -5.01
CA VAL A 32 12.17 15.84 -3.66
C VAL A 32 13.44 15.06 -3.33
N ARG A 33 14.10 15.42 -2.22
CA ARG A 33 15.11 14.58 -1.58
C ARG A 33 14.43 13.49 -0.82
N VAL A 34 14.61 12.25 -1.26
CA VAL A 34 14.01 11.07 -0.65
C VAL A 34 14.64 10.78 0.71
N LYS A 35 13.80 10.60 1.72
CA LYS A 35 14.19 10.18 3.08
C LYS A 35 13.84 8.73 3.35
N ALA A 36 12.71 8.27 2.78
CA ALA A 36 12.29 6.88 2.81
C ALA A 36 11.54 6.54 1.53
N ALA A 37 11.71 5.32 1.06
CA ALA A 37 11.00 4.77 -0.10
C ALA A 37 10.45 3.39 0.27
N ALA A 38 9.14 3.20 0.13
CA ALA A 38 8.54 1.92 0.43
C ALA A 38 8.59 0.97 -0.77
N LEU A 39 8.88 -0.29 -0.48
CA LEU A 39 8.83 -1.38 -1.43
C LEU A 39 7.53 -2.17 -1.22
N ASN A 40 6.81 -2.37 -2.29
CA ASN A 40 5.56 -3.09 -2.32
C ASN A 40 5.67 -4.40 -3.13
N PHE A 41 4.67 -5.26 -3.01
CA PHE A 41 4.67 -6.52 -3.76
C PHE A 41 4.78 -6.30 -5.28
N PHE A 42 4.15 -5.26 -5.80
CA PHE A 42 4.20 -4.97 -7.23
C PHE A 42 5.61 -4.60 -7.73
N ASP A 43 6.50 -4.08 -6.87
CA ASP A 43 7.90 -3.83 -7.25
C ASP A 43 8.62 -5.12 -7.63
N THR A 44 8.25 -6.23 -7.01
CA THR A 44 8.77 -7.54 -7.39
C THR A 44 8.25 -8.00 -8.76
N LEU A 45 7.07 -7.55 -9.16
CA LEU A 45 6.44 -7.87 -10.44
C LEU A 45 6.93 -6.95 -11.56
N ILE A 46 7.04 -5.64 -11.29
CA ILE A 46 7.49 -4.65 -12.28
C ILE A 46 8.93 -4.91 -12.72
N THR A 47 9.80 -5.27 -11.76
CA THR A 47 11.20 -5.64 -12.07
C THR A 47 11.34 -6.95 -12.85
N ARG A 48 10.28 -7.76 -12.95
CA ARG A 48 10.20 -8.98 -13.78
C ARG A 48 9.37 -8.79 -15.06
N GLY A 49 8.91 -7.57 -15.35
CA GLY A 49 8.01 -7.30 -16.48
C GLY A 49 6.64 -7.96 -16.36
N LYS A 50 6.24 -8.39 -15.16
CA LYS A 50 4.96 -9.11 -14.87
C LYS A 50 3.87 -8.21 -14.30
N TYR A 51 4.11 -6.90 -14.22
CA TYR A 51 3.10 -5.94 -13.80
C TYR A 51 2.43 -5.27 -15.00
N GLN A 52 1.27 -4.68 -14.79
CA GLN A 52 0.52 -3.99 -15.85
C GLN A 52 1.26 -2.74 -16.40
N TYR A 53 1.97 -2.02 -15.52
CA TYR A 53 2.87 -0.94 -15.95
C TYR A 53 4.23 -1.51 -16.30
N LYS A 54 4.78 -1.05 -17.42
CA LYS A 54 6.09 -1.47 -17.95
C LYS A 54 6.92 -0.22 -18.21
N PRO A 55 7.64 0.31 -17.22
CA PRO A 55 8.52 1.45 -17.42
C PRO A 55 9.60 1.13 -18.45
N GLU A 56 10.03 2.16 -19.17
CA GLU A 56 11.22 2.06 -20.02
C GLU A 56 12.47 1.82 -19.17
N LEU A 57 13.35 0.97 -19.68
CA LEU A 57 14.64 0.68 -19.04
C LEU A 57 15.68 1.76 -19.40
N PRO A 58 16.53 2.17 -18.46
CA PRO A 58 16.56 1.77 -17.05
C PRO A 58 15.57 2.56 -16.20
N PHE A 59 14.96 1.92 -15.21
CA PHE A 59 14.09 2.59 -14.23
C PHE A 59 14.45 2.23 -12.78
N SER A 60 14.03 3.04 -11.83
CA SER A 60 14.10 2.70 -10.40
C SER A 60 12.78 2.12 -9.91
N PRO A 61 12.76 1.07 -9.05
CA PRO A 61 11.55 0.65 -8.36
C PRO A 61 11.13 1.66 -7.28
N ALA A 62 10.24 1.27 -6.40
CA ALA A 62 9.55 2.03 -5.37
C ALA A 62 8.53 3.03 -5.94
N GLY A 63 7.26 2.71 -5.69
CA GLY A 63 6.12 3.49 -6.20
C GLY A 63 5.65 4.59 -5.26
N GLU A 64 6.18 4.65 -4.05
CA GLU A 64 5.85 5.67 -3.06
C GLU A 64 7.07 6.04 -2.22
N ILE A 65 7.11 7.29 -1.79
CA ILE A 65 8.22 7.85 -1.02
C ILE A 65 7.70 8.84 0.03
N ALA A 66 8.56 9.15 0.99
CA ALA A 66 8.51 10.38 1.76
C ALA A 66 9.86 11.11 1.67
N GLY A 67 9.82 12.42 1.70
CA GLY A 67 11.00 13.24 1.60
C GLY A 67 10.76 14.72 1.82
N VAL A 68 11.76 15.51 1.45
CA VAL A 68 11.76 16.96 1.61
C VAL A 68 11.88 17.63 0.25
N VAL A 69 11.03 18.60 -0.03
CA VAL A 69 11.12 19.43 -1.23
C VAL A 69 12.41 20.23 -1.21
N GLU A 70 13.28 20.04 -2.21
CA GLU A 70 14.54 20.77 -2.37
C GLU A 70 14.42 21.95 -3.32
N ALA A 71 13.63 21.80 -4.37
CA ALA A 71 13.40 22.86 -5.35
C ALA A 71 11.99 22.73 -5.94
N LEU A 72 11.43 23.84 -6.37
CA LEU A 72 10.17 23.93 -7.10
C LEU A 72 10.47 24.38 -8.53
N GLY A 73 9.78 23.77 -9.48
CA GLY A 73 9.74 24.25 -10.85
C GLY A 73 8.83 25.44 -11.03
N GLU A 74 8.71 25.91 -12.26
CA GLU A 74 7.78 26.98 -12.62
C GLU A 74 6.31 26.51 -12.52
N ASP A 75 5.36 27.43 -12.52
CA ASP A 75 3.91 27.18 -12.54
C ASP A 75 3.35 26.42 -11.31
N ILE A 76 4.08 26.35 -10.21
CA ILE A 76 3.54 25.84 -8.95
C ILE A 76 2.85 27.00 -8.23
N GLY A 77 1.52 26.99 -8.26
CA GLY A 77 0.70 28.05 -7.64
C GLY A 77 0.89 28.11 -6.12
N GLU A 78 0.76 29.31 -5.56
CA GLU A 78 0.82 29.57 -4.10
C GLU A 78 -0.16 28.70 -3.31
N ASN A 79 -1.29 28.31 -3.92
CA ASN A 79 -2.31 27.45 -3.32
C ASN A 79 -1.87 25.98 -3.17
N SER A 80 -0.72 25.58 -3.72
CA SER A 80 -0.19 24.22 -3.52
C SER A 80 0.22 23.96 -2.07
N GLY A 81 0.52 25.00 -1.29
CA GLY A 81 1.07 24.90 0.05
C GLY A 81 2.49 24.32 0.11
N LEU A 82 3.14 24.10 -1.05
CA LEU A 82 4.49 23.52 -1.12
C LEU A 82 5.54 24.64 -1.17
N THR A 83 6.56 24.47 -0.34
CA THR A 83 7.75 25.33 -0.31
C THR A 83 9.00 24.47 -0.22
N THR A 84 10.16 25.02 -0.53
CA THR A 84 11.44 24.37 -0.20
C THR A 84 11.50 24.11 1.30
N GLY A 85 11.82 22.88 1.68
CA GLY A 85 11.78 22.41 3.05
C GLY A 85 10.47 21.70 3.46
N SER A 86 9.40 21.78 2.67
CA SER A 86 8.17 21.04 2.93
C SER A 86 8.42 19.54 2.97
N ARG A 87 7.93 18.86 4.01
CA ARG A 87 7.93 17.40 4.11
C ARG A 87 6.71 16.85 3.38
N VAL A 88 6.93 15.87 2.50
CA VAL A 88 5.87 15.33 1.63
C VAL A 88 5.94 13.81 1.53
N ALA A 89 4.76 13.18 1.48
CA ALA A 89 4.59 11.83 0.96
C ALA A 89 4.13 11.92 -0.50
N CYS A 90 4.65 11.05 -1.37
CA CYS A 90 4.35 11.11 -2.80
C CYS A 90 4.06 9.72 -3.35
N TYR A 91 3.05 9.63 -4.21
CA TYR A 91 2.81 8.46 -5.05
C TYR A 91 3.42 8.68 -6.44
N LEU A 92 4.22 7.74 -6.89
CA LEU A 92 4.98 7.82 -8.15
C LEU A 92 4.63 6.69 -9.13
N GLY A 93 4.17 5.55 -8.62
CA GLY A 93 4.04 4.32 -9.38
C GLY A 93 5.37 3.56 -9.53
N TRP A 94 6.48 4.24 -9.81
CA TRP A 94 7.87 3.74 -9.81
C TRP A 94 8.82 4.95 -9.77
N GLY A 95 10.11 4.71 -9.58
CA GLY A 95 11.11 5.78 -9.64
C GLY A 95 11.62 6.25 -8.29
N GLY A 96 11.03 5.81 -7.17
CA GLY A 96 11.34 6.32 -5.84
C GLY A 96 12.64 5.81 -5.21
N ALA A 97 13.23 4.71 -5.70
CA ALA A 97 14.47 4.16 -5.14
C ALA A 97 15.72 4.95 -5.60
N ARG A 98 15.73 6.27 -5.31
CA ARG A 98 16.78 7.25 -5.64
C ARG A 98 16.94 8.24 -4.50
N GLU A 99 18.09 8.92 -4.44
CA GLU A 99 18.29 9.99 -3.46
C GLU A 99 17.43 11.24 -3.76
N GLN A 100 17.17 11.49 -5.04
CA GLN A 100 16.33 12.62 -5.50
C GLN A 100 15.40 12.16 -6.63
N VAL A 101 14.20 12.68 -6.65
CA VAL A 101 13.19 12.35 -7.67
C VAL A 101 12.37 13.58 -8.03
N LEU A 102 12.01 13.70 -9.30
CA LEU A 102 11.03 14.69 -9.76
C LEU A 102 9.62 14.15 -9.55
N VAL A 103 8.77 14.97 -8.97
CA VAL A 103 7.38 14.61 -8.66
C VAL A 103 6.46 15.73 -9.13
N PRO A 104 5.36 15.42 -9.82
CA PRO A 104 4.31 16.42 -10.04
C PRO A 104 3.83 17.00 -8.72
N ALA A 105 3.78 18.32 -8.59
CA ALA A 105 3.36 18.99 -7.35
C ALA A 105 1.99 18.49 -6.84
N ALA A 106 1.07 18.15 -7.75
CA ALA A 106 -0.24 17.59 -7.43
C ALA A 106 -0.19 16.19 -6.79
N SER A 107 0.93 15.48 -6.93
CA SER A 107 1.15 14.16 -6.31
C SER A 107 1.85 14.23 -4.94
N CYS A 108 2.16 15.45 -4.47
CA CYS A 108 2.78 15.67 -3.18
C CYS A 108 1.71 15.92 -2.10
N ILE A 109 1.77 15.13 -1.05
CA ILE A 109 0.88 15.25 0.12
C ILE A 109 1.72 15.73 1.29
N PRO A 110 1.48 16.96 1.81
CA PRO A 110 2.17 17.43 3.01
C PRO A 110 1.95 16.49 4.19
N ILE A 111 3.00 16.15 4.92
CA ILE A 111 2.93 15.27 6.09
C ILE A 111 3.11 16.08 7.38
N PRO A 112 2.31 15.80 8.43
CA PRO A 112 2.44 16.46 9.73
C PRO A 112 3.81 16.17 10.38
N ASP A 113 4.32 17.10 11.17
CA ASP A 113 5.61 16.96 11.87
C ASP A 113 5.68 15.72 12.79
N ALA A 114 4.54 15.31 13.36
CA ALA A 114 4.45 14.13 14.22
C ALA A 114 4.58 12.79 13.49
N VAL A 115 4.49 12.78 12.15
CA VAL A 115 4.60 11.57 11.33
C VAL A 115 6.03 11.46 10.81
N ASP A 116 6.70 10.35 11.08
CA ASP A 116 8.04 10.12 10.55
C ASP A 116 8.02 9.76 9.05
N ASP A 117 9.18 9.90 8.40
CA ASP A 117 9.29 9.71 6.95
C ASP A 117 9.11 8.23 6.54
N VAL A 118 9.45 7.27 7.42
CA VAL A 118 9.29 5.84 7.13
C VAL A 118 7.80 5.48 7.09
N VAL A 119 7.04 5.91 8.10
CA VAL A 119 5.58 5.74 8.13
C VAL A 119 4.95 6.43 6.93
N ALA A 120 5.28 7.71 6.70
CA ALA A 120 4.71 8.50 5.60
C ALA A 120 4.97 7.88 4.22
N SER A 121 6.14 7.25 4.02
CA SER A 121 6.50 6.64 2.73
C SER A 121 5.65 5.42 2.36
N SER A 122 4.91 4.80 3.29
CA SER A 122 4.18 3.54 3.07
C SER A 122 2.65 3.69 3.09
N ILE A 123 2.15 4.93 3.16
CA ILE A 123 0.70 5.20 3.32
C ILE A 123 -0.04 5.20 1.99
N ALA A 124 0.54 5.74 0.92
CA ALA A 124 -0.21 6.04 -0.29
C ALA A 124 -0.73 4.77 -0.98
N ILE A 125 0.07 3.71 -1.07
CA ILE A 125 -0.31 2.48 -1.77
C ILE A 125 -1.17 1.59 -0.87
N THR A 126 -0.68 1.18 0.29
CA THR A 126 -1.38 0.18 1.10
C THR A 126 -2.65 0.72 1.74
N TYR A 127 -2.56 1.86 2.42
CA TYR A 127 -3.73 2.47 3.06
C TYR A 127 -4.67 3.12 2.04
N GLY A 128 -4.15 3.77 1.00
CA GLY A 128 -4.96 4.27 -0.11
C GLY A 128 -5.76 3.16 -0.80
N THR A 129 -5.14 2.01 -1.05
CA THR A 129 -5.82 0.82 -1.61
C THR A 129 -6.86 0.27 -0.63
N ALA A 130 -6.54 0.19 0.67
CA ALA A 130 -7.48 -0.28 1.68
C ALA A 130 -8.71 0.63 1.79
N ILE A 131 -8.52 1.95 1.85
CA ILE A 131 -9.61 2.91 1.88
C ILE A 131 -10.49 2.78 0.63
N HIS A 132 -9.88 2.76 -0.56
CA HIS A 132 -10.62 2.60 -1.82
C HIS A 132 -11.37 1.27 -1.86
N GLY A 133 -10.71 0.17 -1.48
CA GLY A 133 -11.33 -1.16 -1.48
C GLY A 133 -12.48 -1.27 -0.51
N LEU A 134 -12.31 -0.82 0.72
CA LEU A 134 -13.32 -0.98 1.78
C LEU A 134 -14.44 0.06 1.68
N ARG A 135 -14.10 1.35 1.51
CA ARG A 135 -15.08 2.43 1.49
C ARG A 135 -15.79 2.56 0.13
N ASP A 136 -15.00 2.65 -0.94
CA ASP A 136 -15.53 3.07 -2.25
C ASP A 136 -16.06 1.89 -3.07
N ARG A 137 -15.52 0.67 -2.85
CA ARG A 137 -15.89 -0.54 -3.61
C ARG A 137 -16.71 -1.52 -2.77
N GLY A 138 -16.29 -1.78 -1.53
CA GLY A 138 -16.98 -2.67 -0.60
C GLY A 138 -18.09 -1.99 0.19
N GLU A 139 -18.21 -0.66 0.11
CA GLU A 139 -19.21 0.14 0.82
C GLU A 139 -19.33 -0.23 2.31
N LEU A 140 -18.19 -0.61 2.92
CA LEU A 140 -18.15 -1.06 4.30
C LEU A 140 -18.68 0.01 5.24
N ARG A 141 -19.61 -0.37 6.12
CA ARG A 141 -20.29 0.51 7.07
C ARG A 141 -19.97 0.13 8.52
N PRO A 142 -20.06 1.08 9.46
CA PRO A 142 -19.93 0.78 10.89
C PRO A 142 -20.86 -0.34 11.32
N GLY A 143 -20.36 -1.26 12.15
CA GLY A 143 -21.10 -2.41 12.66
C GLY A 143 -21.14 -3.63 11.73
N GLN A 144 -20.74 -3.51 10.47
CA GLN A 144 -20.58 -4.64 9.56
C GLN A 144 -19.34 -5.47 9.89
N THR A 145 -19.29 -6.70 9.39
CA THR A 145 -18.16 -7.62 9.55
C THR A 145 -17.39 -7.75 8.23
N VAL A 146 -16.08 -7.51 8.28
CA VAL A 146 -15.17 -7.73 7.15
C VAL A 146 -14.21 -8.88 7.43
N ALA A 147 -14.03 -9.77 6.45
CA ALA A 147 -12.95 -10.76 6.47
C ALA A 147 -11.76 -10.24 5.65
N VAL A 148 -10.59 -10.17 6.27
CA VAL A 148 -9.34 -9.76 5.60
C VAL A 148 -8.46 -10.97 5.42
N LEU A 149 -8.32 -11.46 4.18
CA LEU A 149 -7.43 -12.56 3.82
C LEU A 149 -6.01 -12.03 3.61
N GLY A 150 -5.03 -12.74 4.19
CA GLY A 150 -3.65 -12.25 4.19
C GLY A 150 -3.41 -11.09 5.17
N ALA A 151 -4.16 -11.08 6.27
CA ALA A 151 -4.28 -9.97 7.23
C ALA A 151 -2.96 -9.48 7.84
N ALA A 152 -1.89 -10.28 7.83
CA ALA A 152 -0.59 -9.89 8.36
C ALA A 152 0.39 -9.33 7.31
N GLY A 153 0.01 -9.31 6.03
CA GLY A 153 0.79 -8.64 4.98
C GLY A 153 0.55 -7.13 4.96
N GLY A 154 1.41 -6.34 4.31
CA GLY A 154 1.29 -4.88 4.30
C GLY A 154 -0.10 -4.36 3.89
N ALA A 155 -0.65 -4.85 2.77
CA ALA A 155 -1.99 -4.48 2.33
C ALA A 155 -3.09 -5.02 3.27
N GLY A 156 -2.89 -6.23 3.84
CA GLY A 156 -3.83 -6.83 4.79
C GLY A 156 -3.88 -6.06 6.12
N LEU A 157 -2.72 -5.70 6.69
CA LEU A 157 -2.67 -4.89 7.92
C LEU A 157 -3.31 -3.52 7.74
N ALA A 158 -3.00 -2.86 6.62
CA ALA A 158 -3.66 -1.59 6.28
C ALA A 158 -5.19 -1.74 6.22
N ALA A 159 -5.69 -2.85 5.63
CA ALA A 159 -7.12 -3.12 5.59
C ALA A 159 -7.71 -3.40 6.98
N VAL A 160 -6.99 -4.13 7.86
CA VAL A 160 -7.40 -4.35 9.24
C VAL A 160 -7.56 -3.02 9.99
N GLU A 161 -6.54 -2.16 9.94
CA GLU A 161 -6.58 -0.87 10.63
C GLU A 161 -7.65 0.07 10.06
N VAL A 162 -7.74 0.18 8.74
CA VAL A 162 -8.76 1.02 8.08
C VAL A 162 -10.16 0.53 8.41
N ALA A 163 -10.43 -0.78 8.32
CA ALA A 163 -11.73 -1.33 8.66
C ALA A 163 -12.11 -1.07 10.14
N LYS A 164 -11.14 -1.21 11.04
CA LYS A 164 -11.31 -0.88 12.46
C LYS A 164 -11.66 0.59 12.67
N LEU A 165 -10.93 1.49 12.00
CA LEU A 165 -11.22 2.95 12.04
C LEU A 165 -12.59 3.29 11.45
N MET A 166 -13.07 2.52 10.47
CA MET A 166 -14.42 2.64 9.91
C MET A 166 -15.51 2.10 10.86
N GLY A 167 -15.15 1.52 12.01
CA GLY A 167 -16.10 0.97 12.98
C GLY A 167 -16.65 -0.41 12.61
N ALA A 168 -15.96 -1.14 11.72
CA ALA A 168 -16.32 -2.51 11.37
C ALA A 168 -15.71 -3.52 12.34
N ARG A 169 -16.35 -4.69 12.44
CA ARG A 169 -15.77 -5.88 13.07
C ARG A 169 -14.84 -6.58 12.11
N VAL A 170 -13.59 -6.79 12.50
CA VAL A 170 -12.56 -7.36 11.61
C VAL A 170 -12.27 -8.81 11.96
N LEU A 171 -12.43 -9.72 10.99
CA LEU A 171 -11.97 -11.11 11.04
C LEU A 171 -10.67 -11.22 10.24
N ALA A 172 -9.56 -11.42 10.93
CA ALA A 172 -8.26 -11.65 10.29
C ALA A 172 -8.11 -13.12 9.88
N VAL A 173 -7.71 -13.32 8.63
CA VAL A 173 -7.50 -14.65 8.06
C VAL A 173 -6.04 -14.75 7.60
N ALA A 174 -5.26 -15.66 8.19
CA ALA A 174 -3.84 -15.83 7.90
C ALA A 174 -3.41 -17.30 8.02
N SER A 175 -2.13 -17.60 7.73
CA SER A 175 -1.60 -18.97 7.62
C SER A 175 -0.81 -19.44 8.85
N SER A 176 -0.79 -18.67 9.95
CA SER A 176 -0.14 -19.08 11.19
C SER A 176 -0.60 -18.24 12.37
N ALA A 177 -0.41 -18.78 13.58
CA ALA A 177 -0.72 -18.08 14.82
C ALA A 177 0.08 -16.78 14.99
N GLU A 178 1.35 -16.76 14.59
CA GLU A 178 2.19 -15.56 14.68
C GLU A 178 1.64 -14.44 13.80
N LYS A 179 1.20 -14.76 12.58
CA LYS A 179 0.58 -13.79 11.67
C LYS A 179 -0.75 -13.27 12.21
N LEU A 180 -1.54 -14.15 12.79
CA LEU A 180 -2.81 -13.76 13.42
C LEU A 180 -2.59 -12.86 14.64
N ALA A 181 -1.55 -13.12 15.45
CA ALA A 181 -1.19 -12.26 16.58
C ALA A 181 -0.80 -10.84 16.13
N VAL A 182 -0.09 -10.71 14.99
CA VAL A 182 0.20 -9.40 14.40
C VAL A 182 -1.10 -8.67 14.02
N ALA A 183 -2.00 -9.33 13.28
CA ALA A 183 -3.28 -8.72 12.89
C ALA A 183 -4.15 -8.34 14.11
N GLN A 184 -4.12 -9.16 15.17
CA GLN A 184 -4.82 -8.88 16.42
C GLN A 184 -4.29 -7.61 17.10
N ALA A 185 -2.96 -7.46 17.16
CA ALA A 185 -2.33 -6.27 17.72
C ALA A 185 -2.72 -4.97 16.96
N HIS A 186 -3.09 -5.09 15.69
CA HIS A 186 -3.57 -4.01 14.84
C HIS A 186 -5.10 -3.85 14.80
N GLY A 187 -5.83 -4.62 15.61
CA GLY A 187 -7.26 -4.39 15.85
C GLY A 187 -8.22 -5.43 15.28
N ALA A 188 -7.73 -6.57 14.78
CA ALA A 188 -8.60 -7.68 14.41
C ALA A 188 -9.23 -8.31 15.67
N GLU A 189 -10.53 -8.61 15.59
CA GLU A 189 -11.31 -9.16 16.72
C GLU A 189 -11.49 -10.68 16.60
N GLY A 190 -11.60 -11.20 15.38
CA GLY A 190 -11.67 -12.63 15.11
C GLY A 190 -10.41 -13.09 14.36
N LEU A 191 -9.94 -14.31 14.67
CA LEU A 191 -8.69 -14.85 14.14
C LEU A 191 -8.97 -16.24 13.53
N ILE A 192 -8.66 -16.39 12.24
CA ILE A 192 -8.93 -17.64 11.49
C ILE A 192 -7.65 -18.09 10.80
N ASP A 193 -7.18 -19.30 11.15
CA ASP A 193 -6.06 -19.94 10.49
C ASP A 193 -6.57 -20.81 9.33
N TYR A 194 -6.42 -20.32 8.09
CA TYR A 194 -6.88 -21.04 6.90
C TYR A 194 -5.99 -22.24 6.53
N SER A 195 -4.83 -22.41 7.15
CA SER A 195 -3.94 -23.55 6.89
C SER A 195 -4.41 -24.83 7.56
N SER A 196 -5.16 -24.69 8.65
CA SER A 196 -5.61 -25.80 9.50
C SER A 196 -7.12 -25.99 9.54
N ALA A 197 -7.91 -25.06 9.01
CA ALA A 197 -9.36 -25.03 9.14
C ALA A 197 -10.08 -24.87 7.79
N ASN A 198 -11.35 -25.26 7.77
CA ASN A 198 -12.25 -24.97 6.64
C ASN A 198 -12.68 -23.50 6.69
N LEU A 199 -12.09 -22.67 5.85
CA LEU A 199 -12.31 -21.21 5.84
C LEU A 199 -13.79 -20.84 5.81
N LYS A 200 -14.60 -21.48 4.97
CA LYS A 200 -16.03 -21.19 4.87
C LYS A 200 -16.75 -21.44 6.20
N GLU A 201 -16.51 -22.57 6.85
CA GLU A 201 -17.19 -22.93 8.09
C GLU A 201 -16.73 -22.04 9.25
N GLU A 202 -15.44 -21.67 9.30
CA GLU A 202 -14.90 -20.75 10.30
C GLU A 202 -15.51 -19.34 10.17
N LEU A 203 -15.60 -18.81 8.95
CA LEU A 203 -16.22 -17.51 8.69
C LEU A 203 -17.72 -17.52 9.07
N LYS A 204 -18.44 -18.59 8.75
CA LYS A 204 -19.84 -18.74 9.15
C LYS A 204 -20.01 -18.88 10.66
N THR A 205 -19.16 -19.65 11.30
CA THR A 205 -19.17 -19.80 12.77
C THR A 205 -18.89 -18.46 13.45
N ALA A 206 -17.87 -17.73 13.00
CA ALA A 206 -17.51 -16.41 13.53
C ALA A 206 -18.62 -15.36 13.38
N THR A 207 -19.54 -15.56 12.43
CA THR A 207 -20.68 -14.66 12.15
C THR A 207 -22.03 -15.26 12.59
N SER A 208 -22.03 -16.32 13.39
CA SER A 208 -23.24 -17.02 13.84
C SER A 208 -24.18 -17.42 12.66
N GLY A 209 -23.58 -17.77 11.51
CA GLY A 209 -24.27 -18.22 10.30
C GLY A 209 -24.73 -17.10 9.35
N SER A 210 -24.66 -15.82 9.75
CA SER A 210 -25.09 -14.70 8.89
C SER A 210 -24.16 -14.43 7.71
N GLY A 211 -22.90 -14.81 7.82
CA GLY A 211 -21.86 -14.52 6.84
C GLY A 211 -21.18 -13.18 7.07
N VAL A 212 -20.13 -12.89 6.29
CA VAL A 212 -19.38 -11.63 6.32
C VAL A 212 -19.96 -10.63 5.31
N ASP A 213 -20.01 -9.35 5.67
CA ASP A 213 -20.56 -8.31 4.79
C ASP A 213 -19.58 -7.94 3.67
N VAL A 214 -18.28 -7.95 3.96
CA VAL A 214 -17.23 -7.61 2.99
C VAL A 214 -16.08 -8.60 3.10
N ILE A 215 -15.49 -8.94 1.96
CA ILE A 215 -14.25 -9.72 1.89
C ILE A 215 -13.18 -8.85 1.24
N TYR A 216 -12.07 -8.63 1.96
CA TYR A 216 -10.87 -8.00 1.43
C TYR A 216 -9.79 -9.08 1.22
N ASP A 217 -9.55 -9.44 -0.03
CA ASP A 217 -8.69 -10.58 -0.37
C ASP A 217 -7.36 -10.14 -1.00
N CYS A 218 -6.27 -10.31 -0.24
CA CYS A 218 -4.90 -10.09 -0.71
C CYS A 218 -4.18 -11.40 -1.12
N VAL A 219 -4.86 -12.55 -1.07
CA VAL A 219 -4.24 -13.87 -1.27
C VAL A 219 -4.68 -14.51 -2.58
N GLY A 220 -5.98 -14.54 -2.82
CA GLY A 220 -6.56 -15.21 -3.98
C GLY A 220 -6.45 -16.75 -3.93
N GLY A 221 -6.44 -17.38 -5.12
CA GLY A 221 -6.22 -18.80 -5.27
C GLY A 221 -7.34 -19.65 -4.66
N PRO A 222 -6.99 -20.76 -3.94
CA PRO A 222 -7.99 -21.71 -3.44
C PRO A 222 -8.89 -21.15 -2.33
N TYR A 223 -8.59 -19.99 -1.79
CA TYR A 223 -9.34 -19.38 -0.70
C TYR A 223 -10.50 -18.50 -1.16
N VAL A 224 -10.52 -18.08 -2.42
CA VAL A 224 -11.55 -17.19 -3.00
C VAL A 224 -12.93 -17.82 -2.90
N GLU A 225 -13.11 -19.03 -3.41
CA GLU A 225 -14.42 -19.69 -3.42
C GLU A 225 -14.96 -19.99 -2.02
N PRO A 226 -14.19 -20.58 -1.09
CA PRO A 226 -14.64 -20.73 0.30
C PRO A 226 -15.04 -19.44 0.99
N ALA A 227 -14.30 -18.35 0.76
CA ALA A 227 -14.62 -17.04 1.32
C ALA A 227 -15.94 -16.49 0.74
N LEU A 228 -16.11 -16.53 -0.57
CA LEU A 228 -17.36 -16.11 -1.24
C LEU A 228 -18.58 -16.91 -0.79
N ARG A 229 -18.41 -18.21 -0.49
CA ARG A 229 -19.52 -19.05 0.05
C ARG A 229 -19.88 -18.70 1.51
N ALA A 230 -19.09 -17.87 2.17
CA ALA A 230 -19.36 -17.39 3.52
C ALA A 230 -19.82 -15.94 3.55
N ILE A 231 -20.07 -15.33 2.40
CA ILE A 231 -20.58 -13.95 2.32
C ILE A 231 -22.04 -13.88 2.81
N ALA A 232 -22.40 -12.75 3.42
CA ALA A 232 -23.76 -12.47 3.85
C ALA A 232 -24.70 -12.24 2.65
N TRP A 233 -26.03 -12.28 2.89
CA TRP A 233 -26.99 -11.88 1.87
C TRP A 233 -26.79 -10.38 1.54
N GLN A 234 -26.55 -10.06 0.29
CA GLN A 234 -26.20 -8.72 -0.20
C GLN A 234 -24.82 -8.19 0.26
N GLY A 235 -23.93 -9.05 0.72
CA GLY A 235 -22.54 -8.71 0.95
C GLY A 235 -21.69 -8.73 -0.34
#